data_6f0bccf41d970303dbcb685fe522a8f9
#
_entry.id   6f0bccf41d970303dbcb685fe522a8f9
#
_cell.length_a   1.000
_cell.length_b   1.000
_cell.length_c   1.000
_cell.angle_alpha   90.00
_cell.angle_beta   90.00
_cell.angle_gamma   90.00
#
_symmetry.space_group_name_H-M   'P 1'
#
loop_
_entity.id
_entity.type
_entity.pdbx_description
1 polymer ?
#
loop_
_entity_poly.entity_id
_entity_poly.type
_entity_poly.pdbx_seq_one_letter_code
_entity_poly.pdbx_strand_id
1 'polypeptide(L)'
;MTETVVVNVAWPYANGPRHIGHVAGFGVPSDVFARFQRMRGNDVLMVSGTDEHGTPLLVQADKEGVTVRELADRYNRQIVTDLAGLGLSYDLFTRTTTRNHYAVVQELFKGLYENGYMIKETTQGAISPSTGRTLPDRYIEGTCPLCGADGARGDQCDNCGNQLDPVDLINPVSKINGETPEFIDTEHFLLDLPAVKEVLEEWLKTREDWRPNVLKFSLNLLEDMRPRTMTRDIDWGIPIPVEGWEDNGAKKLYVWFDAVIGYLSSSIEWAHRTGNPDAWKDYWQNPQARHYYFQGKDNITFHSQIWPAELLGYAGKGSKGGQLHTYGELNLPTEIVSSEYLTMSGSKFSSSKGVVIYVKDFLEEFGPDALRYFIAVAGPENNDTDFTWDEFVRRINNELANGWGNLVNRTVSMAHKNFGEVPAPAALEQADEDILSLAEETFATTAGFLEQSKFKQAMTAIMHVVGEANAYIAAMEPWKLAKDETQRERLATVLWTALQVVSDCNVMLTPFLPFTAQKVHETLGREGVWAAQPRIEEVADDMPVELVGVNLPPENHLYPIITGDYSAQQAVWKRFDITPGTALQKPKPLVAKLDPELGETGPEWAPVQK
;
A
#
# COMPACT_ATOMS: atom_id res chain seq x y z
N MET A 1 13.44 -7.98 -21.43
CA MET A 1 13.45 -6.50 -21.54
C MET A 1 13.04 -5.92 -20.20
N THR A 2 13.68 -4.84 -19.77
CA THR A 2 13.29 -4.11 -18.56
C THR A 2 11.95 -3.42 -18.78
N GLU A 3 11.00 -3.63 -17.89
CA GLU A 3 9.70 -2.98 -17.90
C GLU A 3 9.68 -1.81 -16.93
N THR A 4 8.84 -0.82 -17.19
CA THR A 4 8.61 0.33 -16.31
C THR A 4 7.32 0.09 -15.55
N VAL A 5 7.39 0.13 -14.21
CA VAL A 5 6.28 -0.19 -13.31
C VAL A 5 6.12 0.93 -12.28
N VAL A 6 4.91 1.46 -12.17
CA VAL A 6 4.54 2.40 -11.12
C VAL A 6 3.64 1.68 -10.12
N VAL A 7 4.04 1.69 -8.86
CA VAL A 7 3.26 1.15 -7.75
C VAL A 7 2.69 2.32 -6.98
N ASN A 8 1.42 2.61 -7.28
CA ASN A 8 0.66 3.69 -6.67
C ASN A 8 -0.09 3.15 -5.46
N VAL A 9 0.25 3.64 -4.28
CA VAL A 9 -0.31 3.14 -3.03
C VAL A 9 -1.29 4.16 -2.47
N ALA A 10 -2.50 3.72 -2.11
CA ALA A 10 -3.55 4.59 -1.58
C ALA A 10 -3.04 5.45 -0.43
N TRP A 11 -3.42 6.71 -0.46
CA TRP A 11 -2.96 7.73 0.49
C TRP A 11 -3.75 7.65 1.79
N PRO A 12 -3.09 7.36 2.93
CA PRO A 12 -3.77 7.35 4.23
C PRO A 12 -4.07 8.77 4.73
N TYR A 13 -5.24 8.95 5.36
CA TYR A 13 -5.56 10.19 6.06
C TYR A 13 -4.63 10.42 7.26
N ALA A 14 -4.15 11.65 7.42
CA ALA A 14 -3.33 12.06 8.57
C ALA A 14 -4.19 12.46 9.80
N ASN A 15 -5.20 11.66 10.12
CA ASN A 15 -6.14 11.89 11.23
C ASN A 15 -5.93 10.96 12.43
N GLY A 16 -4.92 10.12 12.38
CA GLY A 16 -4.58 9.17 13.42
C GLY A 16 -3.47 8.20 13.00
N PRO A 17 -2.93 7.42 13.96
CA PRO A 17 -1.95 6.38 13.64
C PRO A 17 -2.56 5.29 12.76
N ARG A 18 -1.71 4.57 12.02
CA ARG A 18 -2.16 3.42 11.24
C ARG A 18 -2.32 2.19 12.12
N HIS A 19 -3.36 1.42 11.87
CA HIS A 19 -3.58 0.12 12.46
C HIS A 19 -3.31 -1.01 11.46
N ILE A 20 -3.24 -2.25 11.95
CA ILE A 20 -2.86 -3.41 11.12
C ILE A 20 -3.84 -3.66 9.97
N GLY A 21 -5.11 -3.30 10.11
CA GLY A 21 -6.09 -3.39 9.03
C GLY A 21 -5.76 -2.48 7.85
N HIS A 22 -5.22 -1.29 8.10
CA HIS A 22 -4.78 -0.39 7.03
C HIS A 22 -3.63 -0.99 6.22
N VAL A 23 -2.57 -1.46 6.89
CA VAL A 23 -1.38 -1.99 6.21
C VAL A 23 -1.61 -3.36 5.58
N ALA A 24 -2.64 -4.09 6.00
CA ALA A 24 -3.10 -5.31 5.33
C ALA A 24 -3.77 -5.01 3.99
N GLY A 25 -4.42 -3.85 3.87
CA GLY A 25 -5.05 -3.39 2.64
C GLY A 25 -4.07 -2.80 1.63
N PHE A 26 -3.46 -1.68 1.96
CA PHE A 26 -2.60 -0.96 1.02
C PHE A 26 -1.10 -1.24 1.20
N GLY A 27 -0.65 -1.56 2.42
CA GLY A 27 0.77 -1.48 2.78
C GLY A 27 1.60 -2.68 2.33
N VAL A 28 1.46 -3.82 3.02
CA VAL A 28 2.30 -4.99 2.76
C VAL A 28 2.14 -5.54 1.34
N PRO A 29 0.93 -5.70 0.78
CA PRO A 29 0.78 -6.19 -0.59
C PRO A 29 1.51 -5.33 -1.62
N SER A 30 1.43 -4.02 -1.52
CA SER A 30 2.10 -3.10 -2.45
C SER A 30 3.62 -3.24 -2.38
N ASP A 31 4.18 -3.37 -1.19
CA ASP A 31 5.61 -3.49 -1.00
C ASP A 31 6.16 -4.84 -1.49
N VAL A 32 5.44 -5.94 -1.22
CA VAL A 32 5.79 -7.26 -1.76
C VAL A 32 5.84 -7.21 -3.28
N PHE A 33 4.84 -6.62 -3.92
CA PHE A 33 4.80 -6.47 -5.37
C PHE A 33 5.95 -5.59 -5.89
N ALA A 34 6.21 -4.45 -5.27
CA ALA A 34 7.29 -3.54 -5.68
C ALA A 34 8.67 -4.20 -5.55
N ARG A 35 8.94 -4.88 -4.43
CA ARG A 35 10.21 -5.59 -4.21
C ARG A 35 10.40 -6.72 -5.22
N PHE A 36 9.35 -7.49 -5.50
CA PHE A 36 9.37 -8.53 -6.52
C PHE A 36 9.70 -7.96 -7.92
N GLN A 37 9.04 -6.87 -8.31
CA GLN A 37 9.29 -6.23 -9.62
C GLN A 37 10.73 -5.71 -9.73
N ARG A 38 11.30 -5.14 -8.66
CA ARG A 38 12.71 -4.72 -8.63
C ARG A 38 13.65 -5.92 -8.77
N MET A 39 13.35 -7.03 -8.07
CA MET A 39 14.14 -8.25 -8.16
C MET A 39 14.10 -8.88 -9.55
N ARG A 40 13.07 -8.63 -10.35
CA ARG A 40 13.00 -9.01 -11.76
C ARG A 40 13.80 -8.09 -12.69
N GLY A 41 14.41 -7.04 -12.17
CA GLY A 41 15.18 -6.07 -12.95
C GLY A 41 14.34 -5.00 -13.63
N ASN A 42 13.09 -4.80 -13.22
CA ASN A 42 12.23 -3.75 -13.74
C ASN A 42 12.54 -2.39 -13.09
N ASP A 43 12.28 -1.32 -13.82
CA ASP A 43 12.31 0.04 -13.27
C ASP A 43 11.02 0.30 -12.51
N VAL A 44 11.12 0.42 -11.20
CA VAL A 44 9.97 0.56 -10.30
C VAL A 44 9.97 1.93 -9.64
N LEU A 45 8.83 2.59 -9.68
CA LEU A 45 8.54 3.79 -8.92
C LEU A 45 7.37 3.53 -7.98
N MET A 46 7.63 3.42 -6.69
CA MET A 46 6.63 3.21 -5.65
C MET A 46 6.38 4.51 -4.90
N VAL A 47 5.15 5.02 -4.97
CA VAL A 47 4.80 6.33 -4.41
C VAL A 47 3.52 6.30 -3.59
N SER A 48 3.47 7.15 -2.59
CA SER A 48 2.30 7.45 -1.76
C SER A 48 2.55 8.72 -0.93
N GLY A 49 1.70 8.97 0.02
CA GLY A 49 1.82 10.07 0.98
C GLY A 49 0.62 10.13 1.90
N THR A 50 0.61 11.09 2.82
CA THR A 50 -0.54 11.35 3.67
C THR A 50 -1.52 12.31 3.00
N ASP A 51 -2.79 11.92 3.00
CA ASP A 51 -3.91 12.74 2.58
C ASP A 51 -4.32 13.63 3.76
N GLU A 52 -4.21 14.96 3.57
CA GLU A 52 -4.30 15.92 4.67
C GLU A 52 -5.42 16.95 4.51
N HIS A 53 -6.20 16.89 3.44
CA HIS A 53 -7.24 17.88 3.15
C HIS A 53 -8.66 17.43 3.49
N GLY A 54 -8.84 16.18 3.86
CA GLY A 54 -10.17 15.61 4.10
C GLY A 54 -10.85 16.13 5.36
N THR A 55 -12.19 16.09 5.36
CA THR A 55 -12.99 16.38 6.55
C THR A 55 -12.68 15.48 7.75
N PRO A 56 -12.17 14.23 7.61
CA PRO A 56 -11.72 13.46 8.76
C PRO A 56 -10.67 14.17 9.61
N LEU A 57 -9.77 14.95 9.00
CA LEU A 57 -8.80 15.75 9.75
C LEU A 57 -9.46 16.89 10.51
N LEU A 58 -10.41 17.57 9.88
CA LEU A 58 -11.17 18.65 10.53
C LEU A 58 -11.92 18.14 11.76
N VAL A 59 -12.62 17.03 11.63
CA VAL A 59 -13.35 16.39 12.73
C VAL A 59 -12.41 16.02 13.87
N GLN A 60 -11.27 15.42 13.57
CA GLN A 60 -10.29 15.03 14.57
C GLN A 60 -9.61 16.24 15.22
N ALA A 61 -9.28 17.28 14.44
CA ALA A 61 -8.70 18.51 14.95
C ALA A 61 -9.67 19.25 15.90
N ASP A 62 -10.94 19.36 15.54
CA ASP A 62 -11.99 19.89 16.42
C ASP A 62 -12.11 19.09 17.74
N LYS A 63 -12.07 17.78 17.64
CA LYS A 63 -12.15 16.88 18.80
C LYS A 63 -10.95 17.04 19.75
N GLU A 64 -9.76 17.24 19.20
CA GLU A 64 -8.52 17.40 19.99
C GLU A 64 -8.24 18.85 20.40
N GLY A 65 -8.97 19.82 19.86
CA GLY A 65 -8.78 21.25 20.16
C GLY A 65 -7.48 21.82 19.59
N VAL A 66 -7.02 21.30 18.46
CA VAL A 66 -5.79 21.73 17.75
C VAL A 66 -6.13 22.25 16.37
N THR A 67 -5.18 22.95 15.73
CA THR A 67 -5.34 23.33 14.32
C THR A 67 -5.21 22.10 13.41
N VAL A 68 -5.82 22.18 12.22
CA VAL A 68 -5.73 21.08 11.23
C VAL A 68 -4.28 20.84 10.81
N ARG A 69 -3.51 21.92 10.67
CA ARG A 69 -2.08 21.81 10.31
C ARG A 69 -1.26 21.11 11.39
N GLU A 70 -1.46 21.45 12.65
CA GLU A 70 -0.79 20.78 13.76
C GLU A 70 -1.13 19.28 13.81
N LEU A 71 -2.40 18.94 13.58
CA LEU A 71 -2.84 17.55 13.49
C LEU A 71 -2.16 16.81 12.35
N ALA A 72 -2.19 17.40 11.14
CA ALA A 72 -1.60 16.84 9.94
C ALA A 72 -0.08 16.63 10.10
N ASP A 73 0.64 17.60 10.63
CA ASP A 73 2.09 17.51 10.87
C ASP A 73 2.44 16.36 11.82
N ARG A 74 1.68 16.23 12.90
CA ARG A 74 1.89 15.18 13.91
C ARG A 74 1.64 13.78 13.34
N TYR A 75 0.50 13.57 12.69
CA TYR A 75 0.15 12.24 12.18
C TYR A 75 0.87 11.88 10.88
N ASN A 76 1.23 12.85 10.04
CA ASN A 76 2.14 12.60 8.93
C ASN A 76 3.46 11.99 9.45
N ARG A 77 4.07 12.60 10.46
CA ARG A 77 5.32 12.11 11.06
C ARG A 77 5.17 10.72 11.68
N GLN A 78 4.07 10.48 12.39
CA GLN A 78 3.75 9.18 12.98
C GLN A 78 3.60 8.10 11.90
N ILE A 79 2.85 8.38 10.86
CA ILE A 79 2.59 7.46 9.76
C ILE A 79 3.90 7.15 9.00
N VAL A 80 4.68 8.16 8.69
CA VAL A 80 6.00 7.99 8.07
C VAL A 80 6.88 7.04 8.89
N THR A 81 6.95 7.25 10.19
CA THR A 81 7.75 6.41 11.10
C THR A 81 7.26 4.96 11.09
N ASP A 82 5.95 4.75 11.18
CA ASP A 82 5.36 3.42 11.25
C ASP A 82 5.52 2.64 9.92
N LEU A 83 5.29 3.30 8.80
CA LEU A 83 5.40 2.66 7.49
C LEU A 83 6.85 2.36 7.11
N ALA A 84 7.80 3.24 7.43
CA ALA A 84 9.22 2.97 7.26
C ALA A 84 9.68 1.80 8.15
N GLY A 85 9.21 1.77 9.40
CA GLY A 85 9.50 0.68 10.34
C GLY A 85 8.95 -0.68 9.88
N LEU A 86 7.84 -0.69 9.15
CA LEU A 86 7.30 -1.89 8.52
C LEU A 86 8.09 -2.33 7.27
N GLY A 87 9.03 -1.52 6.81
CA GLY A 87 9.88 -1.83 5.66
C GLY A 87 9.24 -1.56 4.30
N LEU A 88 8.23 -0.70 4.24
CA LEU A 88 7.58 -0.35 2.99
C LEU A 88 8.52 0.51 2.13
N SER A 89 8.98 -0.05 1.03
CA SER A 89 10.08 0.47 0.23
C SER A 89 9.65 1.54 -0.78
N TYR A 90 9.03 2.61 -0.26
CA TYR A 90 8.67 3.75 -1.11
C TYR A 90 9.89 4.42 -1.71
N ASP A 91 9.84 4.73 -3.00
CA ASP A 91 10.76 5.68 -3.62
C ASP A 91 10.49 7.10 -3.12
N LEU A 92 9.21 7.40 -2.92
CA LEU A 92 8.79 8.60 -2.20
C LEU A 92 7.45 8.37 -1.50
N PHE A 93 7.44 8.60 -0.20
CA PHE A 93 6.23 8.81 0.59
C PHE A 93 6.24 10.26 1.08
N THR A 94 5.29 11.07 0.62
CA THR A 94 5.22 12.50 0.86
C THR A 94 3.91 12.90 1.55
N ARG A 95 3.36 14.06 1.22
CA ARG A 95 2.13 14.59 1.80
C ARG A 95 1.42 15.53 0.82
N THR A 96 0.11 15.72 0.99
CA THR A 96 -0.68 16.60 0.11
C THR A 96 -0.51 18.07 0.43
N THR A 97 -0.07 18.45 1.64
CA THR A 97 0.17 19.86 2.01
C THR A 97 1.55 20.35 1.59
N THR A 98 1.94 20.07 0.36
CA THR A 98 3.15 20.61 -0.28
C THR A 98 2.80 21.56 -1.40
N ARG A 99 3.64 22.55 -1.63
CA ARG A 99 3.47 23.51 -2.73
C ARG A 99 3.45 22.80 -4.08
N ASN A 100 4.27 21.76 -4.27
CA ASN A 100 4.25 20.94 -5.48
C ASN A 100 2.87 20.29 -5.69
N HIS A 101 2.32 19.63 -4.68
CA HIS A 101 1.02 18.97 -4.82
C HIS A 101 -0.07 19.98 -5.19
N TYR A 102 -0.09 21.15 -4.54
CA TYR A 102 -1.03 22.24 -4.87
C TYR A 102 -0.90 22.65 -6.33
N ALA A 103 0.32 22.84 -6.82
CA ALA A 103 0.57 23.23 -8.21
C ALA A 103 0.06 22.19 -9.21
N VAL A 104 0.34 20.91 -8.97
CA VAL A 104 -0.09 19.83 -9.86
C VAL A 104 -1.61 19.71 -9.88
N VAL A 105 -2.25 19.78 -8.72
CA VAL A 105 -3.71 19.72 -8.61
C VAL A 105 -4.37 20.90 -9.32
N GLN A 106 -3.85 22.11 -9.11
CA GLN A 106 -4.37 23.32 -9.79
C GLN A 106 -4.22 23.21 -11.30
N GLU A 107 -3.12 22.68 -11.80
CA GLU A 107 -2.91 22.46 -13.25
C GLU A 107 -3.92 21.45 -13.82
N LEU A 108 -4.16 20.33 -13.15
CA LEU A 108 -5.16 19.37 -13.62
C LEU A 108 -6.58 19.96 -13.61
N PHE A 109 -6.92 20.71 -12.56
CA PHE A 109 -8.22 21.38 -12.50
C PHE A 109 -8.39 22.37 -13.66
N LYS A 110 -7.39 23.21 -13.91
CA LYS A 110 -7.41 24.17 -15.02
C LYS A 110 -7.60 23.47 -16.37
N GLY A 111 -6.85 22.40 -16.61
CA GLY A 111 -6.97 21.64 -17.85
C GLY A 111 -8.35 21.03 -18.04
N LEU A 112 -8.91 20.44 -16.99
CA LEU A 112 -10.29 19.93 -17.01
C LEU A 112 -11.32 21.04 -17.23
N TYR A 113 -11.14 22.18 -16.59
CA TYR A 113 -12.01 23.34 -16.74
C TYR A 113 -11.96 23.90 -18.17
N GLU A 114 -10.78 24.10 -18.73
CA GLU A 114 -10.58 24.60 -20.11
C GLU A 114 -11.11 23.62 -21.15
N ASN A 115 -11.02 22.32 -20.92
CA ASN A 115 -11.60 21.29 -21.79
C ASN A 115 -13.10 21.11 -21.61
N GLY A 116 -13.72 21.81 -20.65
CA GLY A 116 -15.17 21.82 -20.45
C GLY A 116 -15.71 20.70 -19.56
N TYR A 117 -14.84 19.92 -18.87
CA TYR A 117 -15.26 18.81 -18.01
C TYR A 117 -15.54 19.22 -16.55
N MET A 118 -15.19 20.45 -16.16
CA MET A 118 -15.63 21.04 -14.90
C MET A 118 -16.74 22.02 -15.18
N ILE A 119 -17.94 21.72 -14.74
CA ILE A 119 -19.14 22.52 -14.95
C ILE A 119 -19.54 23.21 -13.64
N LYS A 120 -19.96 24.46 -13.73
CA LYS A 120 -20.42 25.23 -12.57
C LYS A 120 -21.93 25.09 -12.43
N GLU A 121 -22.39 24.66 -11.27
CA GLU A 121 -23.79 24.51 -10.95
C GLU A 121 -24.11 24.98 -9.54
N THR A 122 -25.36 25.38 -9.32
CA THR A 122 -25.91 25.63 -7.99
C THR A 122 -26.38 24.31 -7.40
N THR A 123 -25.89 24.01 -6.19
CA THR A 123 -26.25 22.81 -5.44
C THR A 123 -26.79 23.19 -4.06
N GLN A 124 -27.18 22.20 -3.26
CA GLN A 124 -27.65 22.38 -1.90
C GLN A 124 -26.54 22.06 -0.89
N GLY A 125 -26.07 23.06 -0.17
CA GLY A 125 -25.08 22.92 0.91
C GLY A 125 -25.76 22.83 2.27
N ALA A 126 -25.22 22.01 3.17
CA ALA A 126 -25.75 21.86 4.51
C ALA A 126 -25.18 22.87 5.49
N ILE A 127 -26.03 23.46 6.31
CA ILE A 127 -25.65 24.33 7.43
C ILE A 127 -26.31 23.86 8.72
N SER A 128 -25.66 24.15 9.85
CA SER A 128 -26.26 23.99 11.18
C SER A 128 -27.21 25.16 11.46
N PRO A 129 -28.53 24.93 11.67
CA PRO A 129 -29.48 26.01 11.93
C PRO A 129 -29.13 26.80 13.20
N SER A 130 -28.62 26.16 14.23
CA SER A 130 -28.33 26.82 15.52
C SER A 130 -27.06 27.68 15.49
N THR A 131 -26.06 27.30 14.65
CA THR A 131 -24.76 27.99 14.60
C THR A 131 -24.51 28.77 13.31
N GLY A 132 -25.26 28.49 12.26
CA GLY A 132 -25.02 29.02 10.90
C GLY A 132 -23.75 28.49 10.24
N ARG A 133 -23.08 27.53 10.88
CA ARG A 133 -21.82 26.93 10.36
C ARG A 133 -22.12 25.95 9.23
N THR A 134 -21.34 25.99 8.18
CA THR A 134 -21.35 24.96 7.13
C THR A 134 -20.97 23.61 7.71
N LEU A 135 -21.65 22.58 7.24
CA LEU A 135 -21.43 21.19 7.68
C LEU A 135 -20.85 20.40 6.50
N PRO A 136 -19.51 20.25 6.42
CA PRO A 136 -18.89 19.42 5.40
C PRO A 136 -19.32 17.95 5.52
N ASP A 137 -19.13 17.19 4.45
CA ASP A 137 -19.68 15.85 4.22
C ASP A 137 -19.65 14.89 5.43
N ARG A 138 -18.53 14.83 6.14
CA ARG A 138 -18.33 13.90 7.27
C ARG A 138 -18.97 14.36 8.57
N TYR A 139 -19.46 15.57 8.61
CA TYR A 139 -20.24 16.10 9.74
C TYR A 139 -21.72 15.73 9.65
N ILE A 140 -22.14 15.06 8.58
CA ILE A 140 -23.53 14.65 8.37
C ILE A 140 -23.58 13.14 8.16
N GLU A 141 -24.59 12.51 8.73
CA GLU A 141 -24.92 11.11 8.50
C GLU A 141 -26.43 10.93 8.34
N GLY A 142 -26.81 9.86 7.68
CA GLY A 142 -28.21 9.52 7.48
C GLY A 142 -28.37 8.14 6.85
N THR A 143 -29.56 7.85 6.33
CA THR A 143 -29.82 6.62 5.62
C THR A 143 -29.46 6.75 4.14
N CYS A 144 -28.73 5.78 3.59
CA CYS A 144 -28.35 5.79 2.18
C CYS A 144 -29.58 5.69 1.28
N PRO A 145 -29.79 6.60 0.33
CA PRO A 145 -30.93 6.56 -0.58
C PRO A 145 -30.86 5.42 -1.58
N LEU A 146 -29.67 4.83 -1.79
CA LEU A 146 -29.45 3.80 -2.81
C LEU A 146 -29.60 2.39 -2.26
N CYS A 147 -29.08 2.10 -1.06
CA CYS A 147 -29.11 0.77 -0.45
C CYS A 147 -29.90 0.66 0.84
N GLY A 148 -30.39 1.77 1.40
CA GLY A 148 -31.16 1.80 2.64
C GLY A 148 -30.37 1.58 3.93
N ALA A 149 -29.04 1.51 3.87
CA ALA A 149 -28.21 1.32 5.05
C ALA A 149 -28.19 2.58 5.92
N ASP A 150 -28.29 2.40 7.23
CA ASP A 150 -28.17 3.49 8.20
C ASP A 150 -26.70 3.87 8.42
N GLY A 151 -26.48 5.10 8.86
CA GLY A 151 -25.14 5.62 9.14
C GLY A 151 -24.31 5.91 7.91
N ALA A 152 -24.93 6.09 6.74
CA ALA A 152 -24.24 6.55 5.55
C ALA A 152 -23.71 7.98 5.75
N ARG A 153 -22.49 8.21 5.32
CA ARG A 153 -21.85 9.53 5.42
C ARG A 153 -22.31 10.43 4.30
N GLY A 154 -22.14 11.73 4.49
CA GLY A 154 -22.52 12.71 3.48
C GLY A 154 -21.74 12.62 2.17
N ASP A 155 -20.61 11.93 2.12
CA ASP A 155 -19.77 11.77 0.93
C ASP A 155 -19.82 10.36 0.32
N GLN A 156 -20.06 9.32 1.14
CA GLN A 156 -20.02 7.94 0.68
C GLN A 156 -20.79 7.02 1.61
N CYS A 157 -21.40 5.99 1.06
CA CYS A 157 -21.99 4.90 1.83
C CYS A 157 -20.99 3.77 2.01
N ASP A 158 -20.69 3.41 3.26
CA ASP A 158 -19.76 2.32 3.57
C ASP A 158 -20.33 0.93 3.19
N ASN A 159 -21.65 0.81 3.06
CA ASN A 159 -22.29 -0.45 2.71
C ASN A 159 -22.28 -0.74 1.20
N CYS A 160 -22.67 0.22 0.38
CA CYS A 160 -22.73 0.02 -1.08
C CYS A 160 -21.58 0.64 -1.85
N GLY A 161 -20.72 1.43 -1.18
CA GLY A 161 -19.55 2.07 -1.78
C GLY A 161 -19.85 3.25 -2.71
N ASN A 162 -21.11 3.59 -2.92
CA ASN A 162 -21.49 4.70 -3.78
C ASN A 162 -21.17 6.04 -3.14
N GLN A 163 -20.77 6.99 -3.99
CA GLN A 163 -20.66 8.40 -3.58
C GLN A 163 -22.05 9.01 -3.34
N LEU A 164 -22.12 9.87 -2.33
CA LEU A 164 -23.35 10.56 -1.93
C LEU A 164 -23.07 12.05 -1.79
N ASP A 165 -24.12 12.85 -1.93
CA ASP A 165 -24.14 14.23 -1.48
C ASP A 165 -25.02 14.35 -0.23
N PRO A 166 -24.71 15.25 0.73
CA PRO A 166 -25.48 15.33 1.99
C PRO A 166 -26.99 15.53 1.80
N VAL A 167 -27.37 16.23 0.76
CA VAL A 167 -28.79 16.48 0.43
C VAL A 167 -29.55 15.21 0.04
N ASP A 168 -28.85 14.20 -0.44
CA ASP A 168 -29.46 12.94 -0.89
C ASP A 168 -29.74 11.96 0.27
N LEU A 169 -29.14 12.19 1.44
CA LEU A 169 -29.35 11.35 2.61
C LEU A 169 -30.80 11.42 3.10
N ILE A 170 -31.34 10.29 3.51
CA ILE A 170 -32.64 10.19 4.14
C ILE A 170 -32.45 10.45 5.65
N ASN A 171 -33.24 11.36 6.21
CA ASN A 171 -33.17 11.79 7.62
C ASN A 171 -31.75 12.20 8.05
N PRO A 172 -31.12 13.14 7.36
CA PRO A 172 -29.77 13.58 7.69
C PRO A 172 -29.74 14.26 9.07
N VAL A 173 -28.66 14.00 9.82
CA VAL A 173 -28.39 14.64 11.11
C VAL A 173 -26.94 15.11 11.18
N SER A 174 -26.73 16.25 11.87
CA SER A 174 -25.39 16.72 12.21
C SER A 174 -24.74 15.82 13.26
N LYS A 175 -23.53 15.38 13.00
CA LYS A 175 -22.73 14.62 13.99
C LYS A 175 -22.24 15.47 15.17
N ILE A 176 -22.27 16.78 15.04
CA ILE A 176 -21.81 17.70 16.08
C ILE A 176 -22.83 17.78 17.22
N ASN A 177 -24.11 17.96 16.89
CA ASN A 177 -25.16 18.25 17.86
C ASN A 177 -26.47 17.47 17.63
N GLY A 178 -26.51 16.59 16.64
CA GLY A 178 -27.68 15.75 16.35
C GLY A 178 -28.86 16.49 15.71
N GLU A 179 -28.73 17.80 15.42
CA GLU A 179 -29.83 18.54 14.79
C GLU A 179 -29.96 18.24 13.30
N THR A 180 -31.16 18.41 12.77
CA THR A 180 -31.41 18.30 11.33
C THR A 180 -30.80 19.51 10.63
N PRO A 181 -29.89 19.30 9.65
CA PRO A 181 -29.29 20.41 8.92
C PRO A 181 -30.32 21.13 8.04
N GLU A 182 -30.10 22.39 7.80
CA GLU A 182 -30.75 23.13 6.73
C GLU A 182 -29.90 23.09 5.47
N PHE A 183 -30.53 23.11 4.30
CA PHE A 183 -29.86 23.15 3.01
C PHE A 183 -30.07 24.49 2.36
N ILE A 184 -28.97 25.11 1.91
CA ILE A 184 -28.96 26.38 1.22
C ILE A 184 -28.34 26.24 -0.17
N ASP A 185 -28.71 27.15 -1.07
CA ASP A 185 -28.09 27.20 -2.39
C ASP A 185 -26.63 27.65 -2.28
N THR A 186 -25.76 26.91 -2.94
CA THR A 186 -24.35 27.22 -3.05
C THR A 186 -23.82 26.81 -4.42
N GLU A 187 -22.89 27.59 -4.97
CA GLU A 187 -22.28 27.28 -6.26
C GLU A 187 -21.05 26.39 -6.07
N HIS A 188 -20.94 25.38 -6.94
CA HIS A 188 -19.79 24.49 -6.98
C HIS A 188 -19.42 24.11 -8.40
N PHE A 189 -18.20 23.60 -8.56
CA PHE A 189 -17.76 22.92 -9.77
C PHE A 189 -17.99 21.41 -9.64
N LEU A 190 -18.53 20.83 -10.70
CA LEU A 190 -18.81 19.40 -10.81
C LEU A 190 -17.98 18.81 -11.93
N LEU A 191 -17.39 17.65 -11.70
CA LEU A 191 -16.78 16.83 -12.75
C LEU A 191 -17.90 16.19 -13.56
N ASP A 192 -17.94 16.47 -14.86
CA ASP A 192 -18.95 15.94 -15.77
C ASP A 192 -18.61 14.51 -16.17
N LEU A 193 -18.84 13.56 -15.25
CA LEU A 193 -18.58 12.13 -15.47
C LEU A 193 -19.33 11.56 -16.68
N PRO A 194 -20.59 11.92 -16.94
CA PRO A 194 -21.27 11.46 -18.15
C PRO A 194 -20.54 11.78 -19.46
N ALA A 195 -19.79 12.87 -19.51
CA ALA A 195 -19.02 13.26 -20.69
C ALA A 195 -17.83 12.34 -20.99
N VAL A 196 -17.38 11.55 -20.01
CA VAL A 196 -16.30 10.56 -20.19
C VAL A 196 -16.80 9.12 -20.11
N LYS A 197 -18.10 8.90 -19.93
CA LYS A 197 -18.68 7.57 -19.72
C LYS A 197 -18.33 6.56 -20.83
N GLU A 198 -18.51 6.95 -22.08
CA GLU A 198 -18.29 6.05 -23.22
C GLU A 198 -16.85 5.57 -23.30
N VAL A 199 -15.88 6.51 -23.24
CA VAL A 199 -14.46 6.17 -23.30
C VAL A 199 -13.99 5.42 -22.05
N LEU A 200 -14.56 5.71 -20.89
CA LEU A 200 -14.29 5.00 -19.65
C LEU A 200 -14.79 3.55 -19.72
N GLU A 201 -15.99 3.34 -20.24
CA GLU A 201 -16.57 2.00 -20.44
C GLU A 201 -15.76 1.15 -21.41
N GLU A 202 -15.35 1.73 -22.55
CA GLU A 202 -14.46 1.06 -23.51
C GLU A 202 -13.15 0.62 -22.86
N TRP A 203 -12.55 1.49 -22.06
CA TRP A 203 -11.33 1.16 -21.34
C TRP A 203 -11.55 0.04 -20.31
N LEU A 204 -12.60 0.12 -19.48
CA LEU A 204 -12.90 -0.89 -18.46
C LEU A 204 -13.15 -2.28 -19.07
N LYS A 205 -13.78 -2.35 -20.22
CA LYS A 205 -14.01 -3.61 -20.93
C LYS A 205 -12.73 -4.32 -21.39
N THR A 206 -11.62 -3.60 -21.46
CA THR A 206 -10.30 -4.16 -21.77
C THR A 206 -9.55 -4.67 -20.54
N ARG A 207 -10.09 -4.48 -19.32
CA ARG A 207 -9.44 -4.81 -18.04
C ARG A 207 -9.86 -6.21 -17.53
N GLU A 208 -9.82 -7.20 -18.39
CA GLU A 208 -10.27 -8.56 -18.11
C GLU A 208 -9.45 -9.27 -17.01
N ASP A 209 -8.19 -8.87 -16.83
CA ASP A 209 -7.28 -9.46 -15.84
C ASP A 209 -7.48 -8.93 -14.41
N TRP A 210 -8.35 -7.96 -14.21
CA TRP A 210 -8.64 -7.44 -12.88
C TRP A 210 -9.34 -8.50 -12.02
N ARG A 211 -9.16 -8.42 -10.70
CA ARG A 211 -9.92 -9.24 -9.77
C ARG A 211 -11.42 -9.10 -10.09
N PRO A 212 -12.18 -10.22 -10.21
CA PRO A 212 -13.56 -10.17 -10.70
C PRO A 212 -14.49 -9.25 -9.91
N ASN A 213 -14.33 -9.17 -8.59
CA ASN A 213 -15.11 -8.28 -7.73
C ASN A 213 -14.83 -6.80 -8.04
N VAL A 214 -13.59 -6.44 -8.33
CA VAL A 214 -13.20 -5.07 -8.68
C VAL A 214 -13.77 -4.67 -10.04
N LEU A 215 -13.61 -5.53 -11.05
CA LEU A 215 -14.12 -5.26 -12.38
C LEU A 215 -15.65 -5.15 -12.39
N LYS A 216 -16.33 -6.08 -11.73
CA LYS A 216 -17.80 -6.06 -11.63
C LYS A 216 -18.31 -4.80 -10.95
N PHE A 217 -17.71 -4.43 -9.83
CA PHE A 217 -18.05 -3.19 -9.11
C PHE A 217 -17.85 -1.97 -10.00
N SER A 218 -16.72 -1.89 -10.69
CA SER A 218 -16.37 -0.77 -11.57
C SER A 218 -17.31 -0.62 -12.76
N LEU A 219 -17.73 -1.73 -13.37
CA LEU A 219 -18.73 -1.73 -14.45
C LEU A 219 -20.12 -1.32 -13.94
N ASN A 220 -20.51 -1.75 -12.74
CA ASN A 220 -21.79 -1.36 -12.15
C ASN A 220 -21.86 0.15 -11.85
N LEU A 221 -20.75 0.79 -11.52
CA LEU A 221 -20.70 2.24 -11.30
C LEU A 221 -21.07 3.04 -12.56
N LEU A 222 -20.93 2.46 -13.75
CA LEU A 222 -21.27 3.14 -15.00
C LEU A 222 -22.78 3.29 -15.21
N GLU A 223 -23.60 2.46 -14.56
CA GLU A 223 -25.06 2.47 -14.75
C GLU A 223 -25.72 3.76 -14.25
N ASP A 224 -25.18 4.36 -13.20
CA ASP A 224 -25.69 5.59 -12.59
C ASP A 224 -24.62 6.69 -12.51
N MET A 225 -23.97 6.97 -13.64
CA MET A 225 -23.01 8.06 -13.73
C MET A 225 -23.73 9.40 -13.83
N ARG A 226 -23.43 10.27 -12.89
CA ARG A 226 -23.90 11.66 -12.86
C ARG A 226 -22.75 12.60 -12.51
N PRO A 227 -22.85 13.91 -12.82
CA PRO A 227 -21.84 14.87 -12.41
C PRO A 227 -21.61 14.83 -10.90
N ARG A 228 -20.35 14.99 -10.48
CA ARG A 228 -19.95 14.96 -9.08
C ARG A 228 -19.30 16.25 -8.65
N THR A 229 -19.74 16.78 -7.53
CA THR A 229 -19.22 18.01 -6.94
C THR A 229 -17.76 17.83 -6.52
N MET A 230 -16.88 18.65 -7.08
CA MET A 230 -15.42 18.61 -6.83
C MET A 230 -14.90 19.80 -6.03
N THR A 231 -15.79 20.64 -5.53
CA THR A 231 -15.48 21.73 -4.60
C THR A 231 -16.34 21.61 -3.35
N ARG A 232 -15.92 22.23 -2.27
CA ARG A 232 -16.64 22.18 -0.99
C ARG A 232 -16.62 23.54 -0.31
N ASP A 233 -17.65 23.81 0.47
CA ASP A 233 -17.75 24.96 1.38
C ASP A 233 -16.93 24.67 2.65
N ILE A 234 -15.63 24.85 2.56
CA ILE A 234 -14.64 24.50 3.58
C ILE A 234 -13.48 25.47 3.51
N ASP A 235 -12.82 25.72 4.63
CA ASP A 235 -11.68 26.64 4.73
C ASP A 235 -10.31 25.96 4.69
N TRP A 236 -10.27 24.63 4.66
CA TRP A 236 -9.06 23.81 4.61
C TRP A 236 -9.01 22.99 3.34
N GLY A 237 -8.02 23.23 2.50
CA GLY A 237 -7.83 22.53 1.23
C GLY A 237 -7.12 23.38 0.19
N ILE A 238 -7.11 22.88 -1.04
CA ILE A 238 -6.45 23.54 -2.17
C ILE A 238 -7.38 24.60 -2.76
N PRO A 239 -6.92 25.86 -2.94
CA PRO A 239 -7.72 26.91 -3.59
C PRO A 239 -8.12 26.52 -5.01
N ILE A 240 -9.32 26.93 -5.40
CA ILE A 240 -9.88 26.68 -6.74
C ILE A 240 -9.25 27.67 -7.72
N PRO A 241 -8.50 27.21 -8.75
CA PRO A 241 -7.71 28.09 -9.62
C PRO A 241 -8.56 28.69 -10.77
N VAL A 242 -9.64 29.33 -10.42
CA VAL A 242 -10.56 30.03 -11.37
C VAL A 242 -10.74 31.46 -10.91
N GLU A 243 -10.70 32.41 -11.84
CA GLU A 243 -10.88 33.82 -11.54
C GLU A 243 -12.17 34.08 -10.73
N GLY A 244 -12.01 34.74 -9.60
CA GLY A 244 -13.10 35.01 -8.65
C GLY A 244 -13.34 33.89 -7.63
N TRP A 245 -12.60 32.77 -7.68
CA TRP A 245 -12.69 31.65 -6.75
C TRP A 245 -11.41 31.45 -5.93
N GLU A 246 -10.28 31.85 -6.50
CA GLU A 246 -8.95 31.59 -5.91
C GLU A 246 -8.75 32.25 -4.55
N ASP A 247 -9.32 33.42 -4.36
CA ASP A 247 -9.22 34.18 -3.11
C ASP A 247 -10.34 33.88 -2.11
N ASN A 248 -11.24 32.96 -2.44
CA ASN A 248 -12.34 32.59 -1.56
C ASN A 248 -11.85 31.58 -0.50
N GLY A 249 -11.58 32.10 0.71
CA GLY A 249 -11.11 31.28 1.83
C GLY A 249 -12.10 30.21 2.32
N ALA A 250 -13.38 30.31 1.93
CA ALA A 250 -14.44 29.39 2.35
C ALA A 250 -14.80 28.33 1.31
N LYS A 251 -14.14 28.34 0.16
CA LYS A 251 -14.35 27.34 -0.90
C LYS A 251 -13.02 26.73 -1.32
N LYS A 252 -12.96 25.39 -1.33
CA LYS A 252 -11.76 24.61 -1.64
C LYS A 252 -12.11 23.44 -2.54
N LEU A 253 -11.08 22.85 -3.15
CA LEU A 253 -11.20 21.60 -3.88
C LEU A 253 -11.54 20.44 -2.93
N TYR A 254 -12.36 19.51 -3.43
CA TYR A 254 -12.73 18.30 -2.70
C TYR A 254 -11.53 17.37 -2.55
N VAL A 255 -11.39 16.78 -1.36
CA VAL A 255 -10.24 15.96 -1.01
C VAL A 255 -9.99 14.80 -1.99
N TRP A 256 -11.03 14.14 -2.48
CA TRP A 256 -10.87 13.02 -3.41
C TRP A 256 -10.58 13.47 -4.85
N PHE A 257 -10.82 14.72 -5.19
CA PHE A 257 -10.27 15.29 -6.42
C PHE A 257 -8.75 15.43 -6.30
N ASP A 258 -8.27 15.99 -5.20
CA ASP A 258 -6.83 16.24 -5.03
C ASP A 258 -6.05 14.97 -4.62
N ALA A 259 -6.61 14.09 -3.79
CA ALA A 259 -5.91 12.92 -3.26
C ALA A 259 -5.41 11.98 -4.36
N VAL A 260 -6.24 11.67 -5.36
CA VAL A 260 -5.84 10.78 -6.47
C VAL A 260 -4.78 11.41 -7.39
N ILE A 261 -4.71 12.74 -7.46
CA ILE A 261 -3.66 13.46 -8.18
C ILE A 261 -2.31 13.31 -7.45
N GLY A 262 -2.33 12.93 -6.20
CA GLY A 262 -1.13 12.66 -5.39
C GLY A 262 -0.18 11.65 -6.02
N TYR A 263 -0.69 10.67 -6.75
CA TYR A 263 0.16 9.71 -7.45
C TYR A 263 1.04 10.37 -8.50
N LEU A 264 0.50 11.32 -9.25
CA LEU A 264 1.24 12.12 -10.21
C LEU A 264 2.15 13.13 -9.51
N SER A 265 1.63 13.88 -8.55
CA SER A 265 2.40 14.92 -7.86
C SER A 265 3.59 14.35 -7.10
N SER A 266 3.44 13.20 -6.45
CA SER A 266 4.56 12.52 -5.78
C SER A 266 5.61 12.02 -6.77
N SER A 267 5.20 11.56 -7.94
CA SER A 267 6.15 11.20 -9.01
C SER A 267 6.94 12.39 -9.52
N ILE A 268 6.30 13.55 -9.62
CA ILE A 268 6.95 14.81 -10.00
C ILE A 268 7.92 15.29 -8.90
N GLU A 269 7.52 15.20 -7.63
CA GLU A 269 8.39 15.52 -6.49
C GLU A 269 9.61 14.58 -6.45
N TRP A 270 9.39 13.29 -6.61
CA TRP A 270 10.47 12.31 -6.68
C TRP A 270 11.48 12.65 -7.78
N ALA A 271 11.00 12.97 -8.99
CA ALA A 271 11.86 13.37 -10.11
C ALA A 271 12.72 14.60 -9.78
N HIS A 272 12.10 15.61 -9.17
CA HIS A 272 12.84 16.80 -8.72
C HIS A 272 13.93 16.45 -7.70
N ARG A 273 13.61 15.63 -6.70
CA ARG A 273 14.55 15.24 -5.63
C ARG A 273 15.69 14.34 -6.11
N THR A 274 15.49 13.60 -7.21
CA THR A 274 16.55 12.80 -7.83
C THR A 274 17.52 13.62 -8.68
N GLY A 275 17.23 14.90 -8.89
CA GLY A 275 18.04 15.78 -9.73
C GLY A 275 17.74 15.71 -11.23
N ASN A 276 16.73 14.93 -11.63
CA ASN A 276 16.21 14.88 -13.00
C ASN A 276 14.70 15.21 -12.99
N PRO A 277 14.33 16.49 -13.11
CA PRO A 277 12.94 16.94 -13.02
C PRO A 277 12.00 16.34 -14.06
N ASP A 278 12.52 15.80 -15.16
CA ASP A 278 11.74 15.17 -16.22
C ASP A 278 11.59 13.65 -16.06
N ALA A 279 12.22 13.04 -15.07
CA ALA A 279 12.23 11.58 -14.90
C ALA A 279 10.82 10.98 -14.74
N TRP A 280 9.87 11.72 -14.16
CA TRP A 280 8.48 11.25 -14.00
C TRP A 280 7.79 10.95 -15.35
N LYS A 281 8.22 11.58 -16.44
CA LYS A 281 7.62 11.42 -17.77
C LYS A 281 7.79 10.00 -18.31
N ASP A 282 8.91 9.35 -17.99
CA ASP A 282 9.18 7.96 -18.40
C ASP A 282 8.19 6.98 -17.76
N TYR A 283 7.58 7.36 -16.65
CA TYR A 283 6.59 6.56 -15.92
C TYR A 283 5.15 6.93 -16.28
N TRP A 284 4.86 8.19 -16.56
CA TRP A 284 3.48 8.67 -16.73
C TRP A 284 3.08 8.96 -18.17
N GLN A 285 4.03 9.30 -19.04
CA GLN A 285 3.78 9.60 -20.46
C GLN A 285 4.19 8.44 -21.39
N ASN A 286 4.93 7.48 -20.89
CA ASN A 286 5.34 6.29 -21.63
C ASN A 286 4.16 5.28 -21.66
N PRO A 287 3.55 5.02 -22.83
CA PRO A 287 2.40 4.12 -22.91
C PRO A 287 2.73 2.65 -22.58
N GLN A 288 4.02 2.29 -22.52
CA GLN A 288 4.47 0.95 -22.11
C GLN A 288 4.61 0.81 -20.59
N ALA A 289 4.58 1.91 -19.84
CA ALA A 289 4.63 1.87 -18.38
C ALA A 289 3.33 1.28 -17.81
N ARG A 290 3.48 0.39 -16.85
CA ARG A 290 2.33 -0.25 -16.16
C ARG A 290 2.10 0.42 -14.82
N HIS A 291 0.85 0.75 -14.53
CA HIS A 291 0.42 1.42 -13.30
C HIS A 291 -0.48 0.51 -12.47
N TYR A 292 0.02 0.12 -11.30
CA TYR A 292 -0.72 -0.69 -10.33
C TYR A 292 -1.13 0.18 -9.15
N TYR A 293 -2.39 0.05 -8.74
CA TYR A 293 -2.96 0.81 -7.63
C TYR A 293 -3.35 -0.14 -6.51
N PHE A 294 -2.69 -0.02 -5.37
CA PHE A 294 -2.94 -0.86 -4.19
C PHE A 294 -3.77 -0.10 -3.17
N GLN A 295 -4.88 -0.69 -2.74
CA GLN A 295 -5.87 -0.01 -1.91
C GLN A 295 -6.79 -0.99 -1.18
N GLY A 296 -7.58 -0.47 -0.23
CA GLY A 296 -8.74 -1.17 0.31
C GLY A 296 -9.97 -0.98 -0.60
N LYS A 297 -10.94 -1.86 -0.50
CA LYS A 297 -12.14 -1.88 -1.36
C LYS A 297 -12.98 -0.60 -1.31
N ASP A 298 -12.89 0.19 -0.25
CA ASP A 298 -13.58 1.47 -0.10
C ASP A 298 -13.18 2.49 -1.17
N ASN A 299 -12.01 2.33 -1.76
CA ASN A 299 -11.39 3.30 -2.65
C ASN A 299 -11.53 2.93 -4.14
N ILE A 300 -12.22 1.86 -4.48
CA ILE A 300 -12.36 1.40 -5.88
C ILE A 300 -12.97 2.51 -6.75
N THR A 301 -14.04 3.16 -6.30
CA THR A 301 -14.72 4.24 -7.03
C THR A 301 -13.75 5.35 -7.45
N PHE A 302 -12.86 5.76 -6.56
CA PHE A 302 -11.92 6.85 -6.81
C PHE A 302 -10.83 6.47 -7.80
N HIS A 303 -10.53 5.19 -7.96
CA HIS A 303 -9.44 4.70 -8.80
C HIS A 303 -9.91 4.06 -10.12
N SER A 304 -11.13 3.54 -10.18
CA SER A 304 -11.69 2.97 -11.42
C SER A 304 -12.66 3.92 -12.14
N GLN A 305 -13.11 4.98 -11.50
CA GLN A 305 -14.02 5.97 -12.07
C GLN A 305 -13.45 7.40 -12.02
N ILE A 306 -13.22 7.97 -10.84
CA ILE A 306 -12.87 9.39 -10.68
C ILE A 306 -11.49 9.69 -11.29
N TRP A 307 -10.45 8.98 -10.88
CA TRP A 307 -9.10 9.22 -11.39
C TRP A 307 -8.97 8.98 -12.90
N PRO A 308 -9.47 7.88 -13.47
CA PRO A 308 -9.50 7.72 -14.92
C PRO A 308 -10.30 8.82 -15.65
N ALA A 309 -11.42 9.27 -15.08
CA ALA A 309 -12.20 10.35 -15.65
C ALA A 309 -11.42 11.67 -15.66
N GLU A 310 -10.69 11.98 -14.59
CA GLU A 310 -9.80 13.14 -14.54
C GLU A 310 -8.72 13.07 -15.61
N LEU A 311 -8.07 11.92 -15.75
CA LEU A 311 -7.01 11.69 -16.75
C LEU A 311 -7.53 11.81 -18.18
N LEU A 312 -8.68 11.23 -18.47
CA LEU A 312 -9.32 11.27 -19.79
C LEU A 312 -9.78 12.68 -20.15
N GLY A 313 -10.45 13.36 -19.22
CA GLY A 313 -10.90 14.74 -19.43
C GLY A 313 -9.73 15.72 -19.58
N TYR A 314 -8.69 15.57 -18.79
CA TYR A 314 -7.47 16.38 -18.90
C TYR A 314 -6.77 16.20 -20.26
N ALA A 315 -6.81 15.00 -20.83
CA ALA A 315 -6.30 14.71 -22.17
C ALA A 315 -7.27 15.08 -23.31
N GLY A 316 -8.45 15.59 -23.00
CA GLY A 316 -9.46 15.95 -24.01
C GLY A 316 -10.11 14.76 -24.71
N LYS A 317 -10.17 13.59 -24.07
CA LYS A 317 -10.65 12.32 -24.68
C LYS A 317 -12.13 11.99 -24.42
N GLY A 318 -12.85 12.80 -23.67
CA GLY A 318 -14.29 12.63 -23.50
C GLY A 318 -15.11 13.19 -24.67
N SER A 319 -16.43 13.16 -24.54
CA SER A 319 -17.36 13.61 -25.58
C SER A 319 -17.25 15.10 -25.94
N LYS A 320 -16.70 15.91 -25.04
CA LYS A 320 -16.48 17.36 -25.26
C LYS A 320 -15.16 17.65 -26.00
N GLY A 321 -14.34 16.65 -26.26
CA GLY A 321 -13.01 16.81 -26.84
C GLY A 321 -12.09 17.61 -25.92
N GLY A 322 -11.22 18.42 -26.48
CA GLY A 322 -10.30 19.28 -25.76
C GLY A 322 -8.88 19.21 -26.33
N GLN A 323 -7.97 19.87 -25.64
CA GLN A 323 -6.55 19.94 -26.01
C GLN A 323 -5.69 19.30 -24.91
N LEU A 324 -4.45 18.99 -25.25
CA LEU A 324 -3.44 18.60 -24.28
C LEU A 324 -2.96 19.84 -23.50
N HIS A 325 -2.62 19.63 -22.25
CA HIS A 325 -2.12 20.65 -21.34
C HIS A 325 -0.70 20.34 -20.89
N THR A 326 -0.20 21.03 -19.86
CA THR A 326 1.20 21.01 -19.43
C THR A 326 1.79 19.59 -19.23
N TYR A 327 1.02 18.66 -18.64
CA TYR A 327 1.52 17.30 -18.37
C TYR A 327 1.26 16.32 -19.52
N GLY A 328 0.63 16.75 -20.62
CA GLY A 328 0.35 15.89 -21.77
C GLY A 328 -0.68 14.80 -21.47
N GLU A 329 -0.62 13.73 -22.23
CA GLU A 329 -1.45 12.54 -22.00
C GLU A 329 -0.80 11.64 -20.95
N LEU A 330 -1.54 11.32 -19.91
CA LEU A 330 -1.10 10.54 -18.77
C LEU A 330 -1.68 9.12 -18.82
N ASN A 331 -0.92 8.15 -18.34
CA ASN A 331 -1.32 6.74 -18.36
C ASN A 331 -2.49 6.45 -17.44
N LEU A 332 -3.45 5.67 -17.96
CA LEU A 332 -4.53 5.09 -17.17
C LEU A 332 -4.03 3.93 -16.31
N PRO A 333 -4.77 3.53 -15.26
CA PRO A 333 -4.42 2.37 -14.46
C PRO A 333 -4.33 1.09 -15.30
N THR A 334 -3.27 0.31 -15.09
CA THR A 334 -3.16 -1.05 -15.65
C THR A 334 -4.01 -2.00 -14.84
N GLU A 335 -3.88 -1.95 -13.51
CA GLU A 335 -4.65 -2.79 -12.60
C GLU A 335 -4.92 -2.07 -11.28
N ILE A 336 -6.12 -2.26 -10.76
CA ILE A 336 -6.52 -1.87 -9.41
C ILE A 336 -6.52 -3.11 -8.54
N VAL A 337 -5.55 -3.19 -7.63
CA VAL A 337 -5.37 -4.30 -6.70
C VAL A 337 -6.03 -3.90 -5.38
N SER A 338 -7.29 -4.29 -5.24
CA SER A 338 -8.09 -3.98 -4.07
C SER A 338 -8.11 -5.15 -3.09
N SER A 339 -7.83 -4.87 -1.82
CA SER A 339 -7.97 -5.81 -0.72
C SER A 339 -9.32 -5.65 -0.04
N GLU A 340 -9.83 -6.75 0.53
CA GLU A 340 -10.99 -6.74 1.41
C GLU A 340 -10.59 -6.24 2.83
N TYR A 341 -11.45 -6.42 3.84
CA TYR A 341 -11.16 -5.95 5.19
C TYR A 341 -10.49 -7.02 6.05
N LEU A 342 -9.46 -6.61 6.78
CA LEU A 342 -9.03 -7.32 7.97
C LEU A 342 -9.93 -6.84 9.13
N THR A 343 -10.58 -7.78 9.81
CA THR A 343 -11.47 -7.51 10.94
C THR A 343 -10.87 -8.05 12.24
N MET A 344 -11.45 -7.71 13.36
CA MET A 344 -11.10 -8.25 14.66
C MET A 344 -12.39 -8.63 15.40
N SER A 345 -12.53 -9.91 15.76
CA SER A 345 -13.75 -10.44 16.38
C SER A 345 -15.03 -10.13 15.58
N GLY A 346 -14.93 -10.25 14.25
CA GLY A 346 -16.03 -10.01 13.32
C GLY A 346 -16.38 -8.54 13.08
N SER A 347 -15.65 -7.60 13.67
CA SER A 347 -15.87 -6.16 13.53
C SER A 347 -14.71 -5.50 12.80
N LYS A 348 -15.00 -4.44 12.05
CA LYS A 348 -13.94 -3.59 11.46
C LYS A 348 -13.09 -2.97 12.57
N PHE A 349 -11.79 -2.81 12.29
CA PHE A 349 -10.92 -2.01 13.15
C PHE A 349 -11.48 -0.59 13.29
N SER A 350 -11.59 -0.10 14.51
CA SER A 350 -12.15 1.21 14.80
C SER A 350 -11.52 1.80 16.06
N SER A 351 -10.77 2.87 15.91
CA SER A 351 -10.18 3.60 17.03
C SER A 351 -11.25 4.17 17.98
N SER A 352 -12.37 4.64 17.43
CA SER A 352 -13.47 5.21 18.21
C SER A 352 -14.21 4.18 19.08
N LYS A 353 -14.16 2.89 18.68
CA LYS A 353 -14.77 1.77 19.41
C LYS A 353 -13.78 1.00 20.27
N GLY A 354 -12.51 1.40 20.29
CA GLY A 354 -11.45 0.71 21.02
C GLY A 354 -11.07 -0.67 20.45
N VAL A 355 -11.51 -0.99 19.25
CA VAL A 355 -11.17 -2.24 18.54
C VAL A 355 -10.06 -1.93 17.54
N VAL A 356 -8.83 -1.82 18.04
CA VAL A 356 -7.70 -1.41 17.22
C VAL A 356 -6.40 -2.03 17.69
N ILE A 357 -5.55 -2.43 16.74
CA ILE A 357 -4.15 -2.80 16.96
C ILE A 357 -3.31 -1.86 16.10
N TYR A 358 -2.59 -0.95 16.75
CA TYR A 358 -1.73 0.00 16.04
C TYR A 358 -0.46 -0.66 15.53
N VAL A 359 -0.03 -0.24 14.35
CA VAL A 359 1.22 -0.73 13.73
C VAL A 359 2.41 -0.49 14.64
N LYS A 360 2.50 0.69 15.26
CA LYS A 360 3.58 1.04 16.20
C LYS A 360 3.75 -0.01 17.29
N ASP A 361 2.67 -0.31 18.02
CA ASP A 361 2.69 -1.24 19.16
C ASP A 361 3.06 -2.66 18.70
N PHE A 362 2.51 -3.07 17.56
CA PHE A 362 2.82 -4.37 16.98
C PHE A 362 4.29 -4.51 16.59
N LEU A 363 4.85 -3.49 15.95
CA LEU A 363 6.27 -3.49 15.54
C LEU A 363 7.23 -3.49 16.74
N GLU A 364 6.89 -2.77 17.80
CA GLU A 364 7.71 -2.70 19.01
C GLU A 364 7.82 -4.08 19.69
N GLU A 365 6.77 -4.87 19.68
CA GLU A 365 6.77 -6.18 20.36
C GLU A 365 7.19 -7.35 19.44
N PHE A 366 6.67 -7.40 18.23
CA PHE A 366 6.83 -8.58 17.36
C PHE A 366 7.79 -8.36 16.18
N GLY A 367 8.13 -7.11 15.88
CA GLY A 367 8.92 -6.75 14.72
C GLY A 367 8.11 -6.75 13.40
N PRO A 368 8.73 -6.26 12.31
CA PRO A 368 8.04 -6.06 11.04
C PRO A 368 7.72 -7.37 10.29
N ASP A 369 8.63 -8.34 10.29
CA ASP A 369 8.46 -9.55 9.47
C ASP A 369 7.33 -10.46 9.98
N ALA A 370 7.04 -10.46 11.28
CA ALA A 370 5.91 -11.19 11.84
C ALA A 370 4.58 -10.67 11.29
N LEU A 371 4.41 -9.35 11.24
CA LEU A 371 3.22 -8.72 10.66
C LEU A 371 3.13 -8.96 9.16
N ARG A 372 4.24 -8.79 8.45
CA ARG A 372 4.32 -9.02 7.00
C ARG A 372 3.98 -10.46 6.64
N TYR A 373 4.48 -11.41 7.40
CA TYR A 373 4.15 -12.84 7.22
C TYR A 373 2.66 -13.11 7.44
N PHE A 374 2.10 -12.64 8.55
CA PHE A 374 0.69 -12.84 8.85
C PHE A 374 -0.22 -12.27 7.74
N ILE A 375 0.06 -11.05 7.29
CA ILE A 375 -0.71 -10.44 6.20
C ILE A 375 -0.58 -11.24 4.90
N ALA A 376 0.60 -11.76 4.58
CA ALA A 376 0.82 -12.54 3.38
C ALA A 376 0.04 -13.87 3.36
N VAL A 377 -0.08 -14.54 4.51
CA VAL A 377 -0.72 -15.87 4.60
C VAL A 377 -2.19 -15.82 5.01
N ALA A 378 -2.59 -14.82 5.77
CA ALA A 378 -3.92 -14.72 6.37
C ALA A 378 -4.62 -13.36 6.13
N GLY A 379 -4.03 -12.47 5.34
CA GLY A 379 -4.61 -11.17 5.00
C GLY A 379 -5.85 -11.25 4.12
N PRO A 380 -6.58 -10.14 3.98
CA PRO A 380 -7.86 -10.09 3.29
C PRO A 380 -7.71 -9.89 1.78
N GLU A 381 -7.06 -10.83 1.09
CA GLU A 381 -6.76 -10.71 -0.34
C GLU A 381 -8.03 -10.74 -1.21
N ASN A 382 -8.92 -11.71 -0.98
CA ASN A 382 -10.14 -11.91 -1.79
C ASN A 382 -11.43 -11.88 -0.96
N ASN A 383 -11.33 -12.04 0.35
CA ASN A 383 -12.45 -12.05 1.28
C ASN A 383 -12.05 -11.31 2.55
N ASP A 384 -13.03 -10.81 3.28
CA ASP A 384 -12.80 -10.33 4.64
C ASP A 384 -12.21 -11.48 5.47
N THR A 385 -11.16 -11.18 6.22
CA THR A 385 -10.52 -12.14 7.13
C THR A 385 -10.44 -11.55 8.53
N ASP A 386 -10.50 -12.42 9.54
CA ASP A 386 -10.50 -12.00 10.93
C ASP A 386 -9.12 -12.21 11.56
N PHE A 387 -8.61 -11.19 12.23
CA PHE A 387 -7.40 -11.31 13.04
C PHE A 387 -7.76 -11.89 14.39
N THR A 388 -7.08 -12.96 14.78
CA THR A 388 -7.09 -13.48 16.14
C THR A 388 -5.67 -13.66 16.66
N TRP A 389 -5.44 -13.42 17.94
CA TRP A 389 -4.14 -13.64 18.55
C TRP A 389 -3.74 -15.12 18.50
N ASP A 390 -4.71 -16.02 18.65
CA ASP A 390 -4.48 -17.48 18.54
C ASP A 390 -3.93 -17.87 17.18
N GLU A 391 -4.57 -17.41 16.11
CA GLU A 391 -4.09 -17.70 14.74
C GLU A 391 -2.72 -17.07 14.48
N PHE A 392 -2.52 -15.82 14.92
CA PHE A 392 -1.23 -15.14 14.77
C PHE A 392 -0.09 -15.93 15.46
N VAL A 393 -0.27 -16.26 16.74
CA VAL A 393 0.74 -17.02 17.51
C VAL A 393 1.01 -18.39 16.89
N ARG A 394 -0.04 -19.10 16.50
CA ARG A 394 0.06 -20.42 15.87
C ARG A 394 0.84 -20.35 14.56
N ARG A 395 0.53 -19.41 13.69
CA ARG A 395 1.22 -19.27 12.40
C ARG A 395 2.69 -18.87 12.57
N ILE A 396 2.98 -17.91 13.44
CA ILE A 396 4.36 -17.52 13.71
C ILE A 396 5.17 -18.70 14.29
N ASN A 397 4.62 -19.42 15.27
CA ASN A 397 5.33 -20.53 15.89
C ASN A 397 5.47 -21.74 14.97
N ASN A 398 4.40 -22.16 14.31
CA ASN A 398 4.41 -23.41 13.55
C ASN A 398 5.01 -23.25 12.15
N GLU A 399 4.72 -22.13 11.48
CA GLU A 399 5.13 -21.94 10.08
C GLU A 399 6.44 -21.17 9.98
N LEU A 400 6.53 -20.00 10.63
CA LEU A 400 7.71 -19.14 10.49
C LEU A 400 8.88 -19.60 11.38
N ALA A 401 8.64 -19.84 12.66
CA ALA A 401 9.70 -20.30 13.59
C ALA A 401 10.07 -21.75 13.38
N ASN A 402 9.12 -22.69 13.48
CA ASN A 402 9.37 -24.12 13.35
C ASN A 402 9.59 -24.59 11.91
N GLY A 403 9.03 -23.89 10.94
CA GLY A 403 9.25 -24.15 9.52
C GLY A 403 10.53 -23.49 9.01
N TRP A 404 10.45 -22.22 8.68
CA TRP A 404 11.55 -21.49 8.06
C TRP A 404 12.74 -21.25 8.99
N GLY A 405 12.51 -20.70 10.17
CA GLY A 405 13.57 -20.41 11.14
C GLY A 405 14.35 -21.66 11.53
N ASN A 406 13.66 -22.77 11.77
CA ASN A 406 14.28 -24.04 12.11
C ASN A 406 15.08 -24.63 10.93
N LEU A 407 14.56 -24.55 9.70
CA LEU A 407 15.28 -25.00 8.51
C LEU A 407 16.63 -24.30 8.38
N VAL A 408 16.63 -22.97 8.46
CA VAL A 408 17.84 -22.15 8.38
C VAL A 408 18.81 -22.51 9.51
N ASN A 409 18.32 -22.50 10.74
CA ASN A 409 19.15 -22.70 11.92
C ASN A 409 19.83 -24.09 11.93
N ARG A 410 19.07 -25.16 11.77
CA ARG A 410 19.64 -26.49 11.82
C ARG A 410 20.58 -26.79 10.63
N THR A 411 20.25 -26.30 9.43
CA THR A 411 21.09 -26.52 8.24
C THR A 411 22.42 -25.80 8.40
N VAL A 412 22.40 -24.53 8.74
CA VAL A 412 23.62 -23.72 8.91
C VAL A 412 24.43 -24.20 10.14
N SER A 413 23.75 -24.54 11.24
CA SER A 413 24.42 -25.06 12.43
C SER A 413 25.22 -26.34 12.14
N MET A 414 24.63 -27.30 11.42
CA MET A 414 25.32 -28.54 11.08
C MET A 414 26.47 -28.29 10.11
N ALA A 415 26.30 -27.46 9.10
CA ALA A 415 27.36 -27.10 8.16
C ALA A 415 28.50 -26.35 8.86
N HIS A 416 28.19 -25.39 9.70
CA HIS A 416 29.17 -24.64 10.48
C HIS A 416 29.95 -25.54 11.45
N LYS A 417 29.26 -26.42 12.18
CA LYS A 417 29.90 -27.33 13.14
C LYS A 417 30.83 -28.33 12.47
N ASN A 418 30.43 -28.87 11.32
CA ASN A 418 31.16 -29.97 10.68
C ASN A 418 32.21 -29.50 9.67
N PHE A 419 32.01 -28.35 9.04
CA PHE A 419 32.86 -27.81 7.97
C PHE A 419 33.34 -26.39 8.21
N GLY A 420 32.66 -25.60 9.03
CA GLY A 420 32.97 -24.16 9.22
C GLY A 420 32.66 -23.27 7.99
N GLU A 421 32.41 -23.91 6.87
CA GLU A 421 32.19 -23.27 5.57
C GLU A 421 31.16 -24.06 4.76
N VAL A 422 30.73 -23.50 3.62
CA VAL A 422 29.90 -24.20 2.66
C VAL A 422 30.69 -25.40 2.13
N PRO A 423 30.25 -26.63 2.37
CA PRO A 423 30.98 -27.83 1.93
C PRO A 423 30.86 -28.01 0.42
N ALA A 424 31.86 -28.64 -0.19
CA ALA A 424 31.82 -29.04 -1.60
C ALA A 424 31.02 -30.33 -1.75
N PRO A 425 30.03 -30.35 -2.67
CA PRO A 425 29.26 -31.57 -2.92
C PRO A 425 30.07 -32.59 -3.71
N ALA A 426 29.80 -33.88 -3.47
CA ALA A 426 30.17 -34.97 -4.36
C ALA A 426 29.02 -35.24 -5.36
N ALA A 427 28.92 -36.47 -5.89
CA ALA A 427 27.82 -36.81 -6.80
C ALA A 427 26.46 -36.73 -6.07
N LEU A 428 25.51 -36.10 -6.74
CA LEU A 428 24.14 -35.98 -6.25
C LEU A 428 23.40 -37.32 -6.39
N GLU A 429 22.59 -37.63 -5.39
CA GLU A 429 21.62 -38.71 -5.46
C GLU A 429 20.25 -38.13 -5.90
N GLN A 430 19.32 -39.02 -6.25
CA GLN A 430 18.01 -38.61 -6.77
C GLN A 430 17.25 -37.71 -5.79
N ALA A 431 17.30 -37.97 -4.49
CA ALA A 431 16.66 -37.14 -3.48
C ALA A 431 17.22 -35.72 -3.44
N ASP A 432 18.53 -35.56 -3.67
CA ASP A 432 19.19 -34.25 -3.74
C ASP A 432 18.71 -33.48 -4.98
N GLU A 433 18.69 -34.15 -6.13
CA GLU A 433 18.22 -33.57 -7.40
C GLU A 433 16.74 -33.17 -7.33
N ASP A 434 15.91 -34.00 -6.71
CA ASP A 434 14.46 -33.74 -6.58
C ASP A 434 14.17 -32.46 -5.78
N ILE A 435 14.81 -32.28 -4.62
CA ILE A 435 14.59 -31.08 -3.81
C ILE A 435 15.17 -29.83 -4.46
N LEU A 436 16.33 -29.93 -5.10
CA LEU A 436 16.93 -28.81 -5.85
C LEU A 436 16.05 -28.39 -7.03
N SER A 437 15.50 -29.34 -7.76
CA SER A 437 14.59 -29.08 -8.88
C SER A 437 13.29 -28.45 -8.41
N LEU A 438 12.69 -28.95 -7.33
CA LEU A 438 11.48 -28.36 -6.75
C LEU A 438 11.71 -26.89 -6.37
N ALA A 439 12.82 -26.60 -5.70
CA ALA A 439 13.14 -25.23 -5.30
C ALA A 439 13.34 -24.31 -6.52
N GLU A 440 14.05 -24.77 -7.54
CA GLU A 440 14.30 -23.99 -8.75
C GLU A 440 13.03 -23.73 -9.57
N GLU A 441 12.20 -24.74 -9.76
CA GLU A 441 10.93 -24.64 -10.49
C GLU A 441 9.93 -23.70 -9.78
N THR A 442 10.02 -23.59 -8.45
CA THR A 442 9.15 -22.75 -7.66
C THR A 442 9.37 -21.25 -7.93
N PHE A 443 10.54 -20.84 -8.41
CA PHE A 443 10.76 -19.43 -8.85
C PHE A 443 9.79 -19.02 -9.95
N ALA A 444 9.60 -19.84 -10.96
CA ALA A 444 8.65 -19.53 -12.06
C ALA A 444 7.19 -19.58 -11.59
N THR A 445 6.85 -20.57 -10.78
CA THR A 445 5.49 -20.71 -10.22
C THR A 445 5.10 -19.51 -9.37
N THR A 446 5.95 -19.09 -8.46
CA THR A 446 5.69 -17.94 -7.57
C THR A 446 5.76 -16.62 -8.32
N ALA A 447 6.63 -16.47 -9.31
CA ALA A 447 6.65 -15.30 -10.19
C ALA A 447 5.30 -15.11 -10.89
N GLY A 448 4.70 -16.18 -11.38
CA GLY A 448 3.37 -16.16 -12.00
C GLY A 448 2.29 -15.68 -11.03
N PHE A 449 2.31 -16.13 -9.79
CA PHE A 449 1.38 -15.67 -8.76
C PHE A 449 1.60 -14.22 -8.37
N LEU A 450 2.84 -13.82 -8.15
CA LEU A 450 3.18 -12.44 -7.75
C LEU A 450 2.85 -11.42 -8.84
N GLU A 451 3.05 -11.76 -10.10
CA GLU A 451 2.68 -10.92 -11.24
C GLU A 451 1.16 -10.65 -11.26
N GLN A 452 0.35 -11.58 -10.80
CA GLN A 452 -1.11 -11.47 -10.68
C GLN A 452 -1.57 -10.97 -9.31
N SER A 453 -0.66 -10.52 -8.44
CA SER A 453 -0.97 -10.10 -7.07
C SER A 453 -1.67 -11.18 -6.23
N LYS A 454 -1.32 -12.44 -6.46
CA LYS A 454 -1.81 -13.62 -5.70
C LYS A 454 -0.79 -14.02 -4.64
N PHE A 455 -0.71 -13.24 -3.58
CA PHE A 455 0.32 -13.34 -2.55
C PHE A 455 0.19 -14.60 -1.69
N LYS A 456 -1.03 -14.99 -1.33
CA LYS A 456 -1.29 -16.23 -0.56
C LYS A 456 -0.82 -17.47 -1.31
N GLN A 457 -1.14 -17.56 -2.59
CA GLN A 457 -0.72 -18.69 -3.43
C GLN A 457 0.79 -18.73 -3.59
N ALA A 458 1.44 -17.58 -3.79
CA ALA A 458 2.88 -17.48 -3.84
C ALA A 458 3.53 -17.97 -2.53
N MET A 459 3.05 -17.50 -1.39
CA MET A 459 3.56 -17.90 -0.08
C MET A 459 3.33 -19.39 0.19
N THR A 460 2.18 -19.92 -0.17
CA THR A 460 1.89 -21.36 -0.06
C THR A 460 2.90 -22.19 -0.84
N ALA A 461 3.24 -21.80 -2.07
CA ALA A 461 4.23 -22.50 -2.88
C ALA A 461 5.64 -22.45 -2.29
N ILE A 462 6.04 -21.28 -1.76
CA ILE A 462 7.35 -21.11 -1.10
C ILE A 462 7.42 -21.95 0.17
N MET A 463 6.41 -21.89 1.02
CA MET A 463 6.38 -22.64 2.28
C MET A 463 6.27 -24.15 2.07
N HIS A 464 5.74 -24.60 0.92
CA HIS A 464 5.80 -25.99 0.52
C HIS A 464 7.25 -26.46 0.32
N VAL A 465 8.08 -25.65 -0.36
CA VAL A 465 9.52 -25.95 -0.51
C VAL A 465 10.20 -25.99 0.85
N VAL A 466 9.89 -25.09 1.76
CA VAL A 466 10.43 -25.10 3.13
C VAL A 466 10.07 -26.40 3.85
N GLY A 467 8.82 -26.85 3.73
CA GLY A 467 8.36 -28.11 4.30
C GLY A 467 9.08 -29.33 3.71
N GLU A 468 9.22 -29.39 2.39
CA GLU A 468 9.93 -30.48 1.69
C GLU A 468 11.43 -30.48 2.01
N ALA A 469 12.04 -29.32 2.20
CA ALA A 469 13.44 -29.21 2.64
C ALA A 469 13.63 -29.76 4.07
N ASN A 470 12.69 -29.46 4.97
CA ASN A 470 12.69 -30.05 6.32
C ASN A 470 12.52 -31.56 6.28
N ALA A 471 11.63 -32.06 5.41
CA ALA A 471 11.44 -33.50 5.20
C ALA A 471 12.68 -34.16 4.61
N TYR A 472 13.35 -33.51 3.65
CA TYR A 472 14.63 -33.98 3.09
C TYR A 472 15.70 -34.13 4.16
N ILE A 473 15.89 -33.15 5.02
CA ILE A 473 16.87 -33.24 6.11
C ILE A 473 16.52 -34.39 7.08
N ALA A 474 15.24 -34.55 7.42
CA ALA A 474 14.78 -35.64 8.28
C ALA A 474 15.06 -37.01 7.65
N ALA A 475 14.87 -37.16 6.34
CA ALA A 475 15.13 -38.41 5.62
C ALA A 475 16.62 -38.72 5.46
N MET A 476 17.44 -37.71 5.21
CA MET A 476 18.89 -37.87 5.02
C MET A 476 19.66 -38.03 6.33
N GLU A 477 19.10 -37.68 7.45
CA GLU A 477 19.67 -37.84 8.79
C GLU A 477 21.15 -37.38 8.90
N PRO A 478 21.48 -36.11 8.53
CA PRO A 478 22.88 -35.66 8.50
C PRO A 478 23.60 -35.76 9.85
N TRP A 479 22.86 -35.73 10.97
CA TRP A 479 23.43 -35.96 12.31
C TRP A 479 23.95 -37.37 12.51
N LYS A 480 23.44 -38.36 11.79
CA LYS A 480 23.98 -39.72 11.77
C LYS A 480 25.21 -39.81 10.86
N LEU A 481 25.13 -39.18 9.67
CA LEU A 481 26.25 -39.12 8.73
C LEU A 481 27.50 -38.47 9.37
N ALA A 482 27.26 -37.42 10.20
CA ALA A 482 28.34 -36.71 10.89
C ALA A 482 29.13 -37.57 11.90
N LYS A 483 28.59 -38.71 12.34
CA LYS A 483 29.25 -39.65 13.28
C LYS A 483 30.11 -40.69 12.59
N ASP A 484 30.06 -40.79 11.27
CA ASP A 484 30.77 -41.78 10.47
C ASP A 484 31.70 -41.08 9.47
N GLU A 485 33.01 -41.16 9.73
CA GLU A 485 34.02 -40.52 8.87
C GLU A 485 33.98 -41.04 7.42
N THR A 486 33.50 -42.25 7.18
CA THR A 486 33.36 -42.81 5.83
C THR A 486 32.22 -42.16 5.04
N GLN A 487 31.30 -41.48 5.72
CA GLN A 487 30.14 -40.78 5.14
C GLN A 487 30.35 -39.25 4.98
N ARG A 488 31.60 -38.80 5.18
CA ARG A 488 31.85 -37.33 5.14
C ARG A 488 31.53 -36.69 3.80
N GLU A 489 31.79 -37.34 2.69
CA GLU A 489 31.40 -36.83 1.35
C GLU A 489 29.87 -36.75 1.20
N ARG A 490 29.15 -37.76 1.69
CA ARG A 490 27.70 -37.77 1.66
C ARG A 490 27.13 -36.67 2.57
N LEU A 491 27.69 -36.50 3.76
CA LEU A 491 27.33 -35.40 4.65
C LEU A 491 27.52 -34.03 3.97
N ALA A 492 28.67 -33.82 3.33
CA ALA A 492 28.98 -32.61 2.60
C ALA A 492 27.94 -32.33 1.50
N THR A 493 27.57 -33.36 0.73
CA THR A 493 26.59 -33.24 -0.34
C THR A 493 25.18 -32.92 0.17
N VAL A 494 24.74 -33.60 1.25
CA VAL A 494 23.46 -33.35 1.89
C VAL A 494 23.38 -31.92 2.43
N LEU A 495 24.40 -31.45 3.13
CA LEU A 495 24.42 -30.09 3.69
C LEU A 495 24.55 -29.01 2.62
N TRP A 496 25.35 -29.25 1.57
CA TRP A 496 25.41 -28.36 0.41
C TRP A 496 24.03 -28.22 -0.25
N THR A 497 23.35 -29.35 -0.47
CA THR A 497 22.00 -29.37 -1.05
C THR A 497 21.01 -28.58 -0.20
N ALA A 498 21.00 -28.85 1.11
CA ALA A 498 20.12 -28.13 2.04
C ALA A 498 20.43 -26.62 2.09
N LEU A 499 21.70 -26.22 2.08
CA LEU A 499 22.11 -24.82 2.04
C LEU A 499 21.66 -24.12 0.76
N GLN A 500 21.75 -24.80 -0.40
CA GLN A 500 21.26 -24.25 -1.66
C GLN A 500 19.75 -24.03 -1.63
N VAL A 501 19.00 -24.96 -1.08
CA VAL A 501 17.53 -24.82 -0.93
C VAL A 501 17.18 -23.71 0.04
N VAL A 502 17.93 -23.54 1.14
CA VAL A 502 17.79 -22.37 2.04
C VAL A 502 18.02 -21.08 1.29
N SER A 503 19.07 -21.02 0.48
CA SER A 503 19.35 -19.84 -0.36
C SER A 503 18.19 -19.56 -1.33
N ASP A 504 17.65 -20.57 -2.00
CA ASP A 504 16.51 -20.43 -2.92
C ASP A 504 15.26 -19.90 -2.20
N CYS A 505 14.90 -20.50 -1.08
CA CYS A 505 13.76 -20.05 -0.26
C CYS A 505 13.97 -18.60 0.22
N ASN A 506 15.19 -18.24 0.62
CA ASN A 506 15.50 -16.88 1.06
C ASN A 506 15.30 -15.86 -0.05
N VAL A 507 15.69 -16.17 -1.28
CA VAL A 507 15.42 -15.29 -2.43
C VAL A 507 13.93 -15.09 -2.59
N MET A 508 13.15 -16.17 -2.63
CA MET A 508 11.69 -16.10 -2.85
C MET A 508 10.94 -15.44 -1.69
N LEU A 509 11.43 -15.58 -0.45
CA LEU A 509 10.87 -14.93 0.73
C LEU A 509 11.26 -13.45 0.86
N THR A 510 12.28 -12.98 0.15
CA THR A 510 12.80 -11.61 0.28
C THR A 510 11.73 -10.52 0.12
N PRO A 511 10.82 -10.56 -0.87
CA PRO A 511 9.77 -9.55 -0.97
C PRO A 511 8.83 -9.52 0.23
N PHE A 512 8.60 -10.68 0.85
CA PHE A 512 7.70 -10.82 2.00
C PHE A 512 8.39 -10.47 3.32
N LEU A 513 9.61 -10.94 3.52
CA LEU A 513 10.36 -10.92 4.77
C LEU A 513 11.75 -10.31 4.58
N PRO A 514 11.85 -9.03 4.17
CA PRO A 514 13.11 -8.43 3.78
C PRO A 514 14.13 -8.32 4.93
N PHE A 515 13.67 -8.19 6.17
CA PHE A 515 14.55 -8.07 7.34
C PHE A 515 15.22 -9.40 7.68
N THR A 516 14.45 -10.49 7.74
CA THR A 516 15.02 -11.82 7.97
C THR A 516 15.82 -12.32 6.78
N ALA A 517 15.43 -11.95 5.55
CA ALA A 517 16.18 -12.29 4.35
C ALA A 517 17.60 -11.71 4.36
N GLN A 518 17.78 -10.49 4.84
CA GLN A 518 19.10 -9.87 5.04
C GLN A 518 19.93 -10.67 6.05
N LYS A 519 19.33 -11.09 7.17
CA LYS A 519 20.01 -11.89 8.19
C LYS A 519 20.45 -13.27 7.68
N VAL A 520 19.62 -13.92 6.87
CA VAL A 520 19.97 -15.20 6.25
C VAL A 520 21.12 -15.05 5.26
N HIS A 521 21.12 -13.99 4.47
CA HIS A 521 22.21 -13.64 3.56
C HIS A 521 23.56 -13.55 4.31
N GLU A 522 23.58 -12.83 5.42
CA GLU A 522 24.77 -12.69 6.28
C GLU A 522 25.17 -14.03 6.94
N THR A 523 24.19 -14.79 7.40
CA THR A 523 24.42 -16.12 8.02
C THR A 523 25.05 -17.10 7.03
N LEU A 524 24.71 -17.01 5.75
CA LEU A 524 25.32 -17.79 4.67
C LEU A 524 26.74 -17.32 4.29
N GLY A 525 27.29 -16.34 5.01
CA GLY A 525 28.64 -15.81 4.80
C GLY A 525 28.75 -14.79 3.67
N ARG A 526 27.64 -14.22 3.27
CA ARG A 526 27.60 -13.22 2.20
C ARG A 526 27.63 -11.81 2.78
N GLU A 527 28.29 -10.90 2.08
CA GLU A 527 28.44 -9.50 2.47
C GLU A 527 27.50 -8.61 1.65
N GLY A 528 27.33 -7.37 2.14
CA GLY A 528 26.59 -6.32 1.46
C GLY A 528 25.09 -6.36 1.70
N VAL A 529 24.39 -5.47 1.02
CA VAL A 529 22.94 -5.32 1.12
C VAL A 529 22.25 -6.32 0.23
N TRP A 530 21.53 -7.26 0.83
CA TRP A 530 20.69 -8.21 0.12
C TRP A 530 19.34 -7.59 -0.22
N ALA A 531 18.62 -7.10 0.80
CA ALA A 531 17.34 -6.43 0.67
C ALA A 531 17.46 -5.00 1.20
N ALA A 532 17.35 -4.02 0.31
CA ALA A 532 17.42 -2.62 0.69
C ALA A 532 16.18 -2.19 1.50
N GLN A 533 16.41 -1.34 2.49
CA GLN A 533 15.36 -0.82 3.37
C GLN A 533 15.10 0.65 3.10
N PRO A 534 13.86 1.11 3.35
CA PRO A 534 13.56 2.52 3.31
C PRO A 534 14.25 3.29 4.43
N ARG A 535 14.46 4.58 4.20
CA ARG A 535 14.92 5.52 5.22
C ARG A 535 14.00 6.72 5.29
N ILE A 536 14.01 7.38 6.45
CA ILE A 536 13.32 8.65 6.66
C ILE A 536 14.32 9.78 6.46
N GLU A 537 13.89 10.82 5.75
CA GLU A 537 14.68 11.98 5.44
C GLU A 537 13.86 13.25 5.68
N GLU A 538 14.42 14.24 6.41
CA GLU A 538 13.79 15.55 6.54
C GLU A 538 14.14 16.39 5.31
N VAL A 539 13.14 16.95 4.67
CA VAL A 539 13.28 17.74 3.45
C VAL A 539 12.54 19.07 3.58
N ALA A 540 12.94 20.06 2.78
CA ALA A 540 12.22 21.31 2.65
C ALA A 540 11.24 21.28 1.47
N ASP A 541 10.15 22.01 1.60
CA ASP A 541 9.21 22.27 0.50
C ASP A 541 9.75 23.41 -0.38
N ASP A 542 10.71 23.06 -1.22
CA ASP A 542 11.56 23.99 -1.99
C ASP A 542 11.35 23.93 -3.51
N MET A 543 10.35 23.21 -3.97
CA MET A 543 10.08 23.11 -5.40
C MET A 543 9.66 24.47 -5.99
N PRO A 544 10.24 24.88 -7.13
CA PRO A 544 9.89 26.14 -7.78
C PRO A 544 8.56 26.00 -8.53
N VAL A 545 7.47 26.34 -7.87
CA VAL A 545 6.11 26.26 -8.43
C VAL A 545 5.38 27.59 -8.29
N GLU A 546 4.48 27.86 -9.23
CA GLU A 546 3.55 28.97 -9.16
C GLU A 546 2.20 28.48 -8.62
N LEU A 547 1.69 29.18 -7.63
CA LEU A 547 0.41 28.87 -6.99
C LEU A 547 -0.50 30.08 -7.02
N VAL A 548 -1.80 29.82 -7.07
CA VAL A 548 -2.83 30.84 -6.91
C VAL A 548 -3.65 30.57 -5.66
N GLY A 549 -4.19 31.64 -5.07
CA GLY A 549 -5.09 31.53 -3.93
C GLY A 549 -4.46 31.82 -2.58
N VAL A 550 -5.25 31.60 -1.54
CA VAL A 550 -4.94 31.95 -0.15
C VAL A 550 -4.75 30.68 0.69
N ASN A 551 -4.09 30.83 1.85
CA ASN A 551 -3.80 29.72 2.78
C ASN A 551 -2.97 28.60 2.16
N LEU A 552 -1.98 28.99 1.38
CA LEU A 552 -1.03 28.09 0.74
C LEU A 552 -0.05 27.50 1.75
N PRO A 553 0.53 26.32 1.47
CA PRO A 553 1.61 25.78 2.29
C PRO A 553 2.79 26.77 2.35
N PRO A 554 3.43 26.94 3.53
CA PRO A 554 4.59 27.82 3.66
C PRO A 554 5.75 27.37 2.78
N GLU A 555 6.45 28.31 2.18
CA GLU A 555 7.71 28.03 1.48
C GLU A 555 8.75 27.46 2.43
N ASN A 556 9.52 26.50 1.95
CA ASN A 556 10.61 25.88 2.69
C ASN A 556 10.24 25.29 4.07
N HIS A 557 8.96 24.96 4.32
CA HIS A 557 8.62 24.23 5.53
C HIS A 557 9.25 22.83 5.48
N LEU A 558 9.64 22.31 6.64
CA LEU A 558 10.29 21.00 6.76
C LEU A 558 9.25 19.90 7.02
N TYR A 559 9.46 18.76 6.38
CA TYR A 559 8.63 17.58 6.61
C TYR A 559 9.43 16.30 6.36
N PRO A 560 9.05 15.18 7.02
CA PRO A 560 9.67 13.89 6.76
C PRO A 560 9.11 13.25 5.51
N ILE A 561 9.98 12.57 4.76
CA ILE A 561 9.61 11.68 3.67
C ILE A 561 10.17 10.29 3.93
N ILE A 562 9.59 9.28 3.28
CA ILE A 562 10.24 7.98 3.12
C ILE A 562 10.85 7.95 1.73
N THR A 563 12.09 7.51 1.66
CA THR A 563 12.83 7.27 0.40
C THR A 563 13.77 6.10 0.60
N GLY A 564 14.58 5.78 -0.38
CA GLY A 564 15.58 4.73 -0.29
C GLY A 564 16.39 4.59 -1.57
N ASP A 565 17.52 3.91 -1.48
CA ASP A 565 18.32 3.47 -2.62
C ASP A 565 18.14 1.96 -2.80
N TYR A 566 17.11 1.58 -3.52
CA TYR A 566 16.78 0.17 -3.75
C TYR A 566 17.63 -0.46 -4.87
N SER A 567 18.34 0.34 -5.65
CA SER A 567 19.29 -0.14 -6.66
C SER A 567 20.57 -0.73 -6.04
N ALA A 568 20.85 -0.40 -4.79
CA ALA A 568 22.00 -0.91 -4.05
C ALA A 568 21.87 -2.38 -3.62
N GLN A 569 20.66 -2.96 -3.68
CA GLN A 569 20.43 -4.34 -3.25
C GLN A 569 20.94 -5.38 -4.25
N GLN A 570 21.39 -6.52 -3.71
CA GLN A 570 21.87 -7.66 -4.50
C GLN A 570 20.75 -8.62 -4.92
N ALA A 571 19.60 -8.58 -4.24
CA ALA A 571 18.49 -9.51 -4.49
C ALA A 571 17.99 -9.45 -5.93
N VAL A 572 17.98 -10.60 -6.58
CA VAL A 572 17.48 -10.81 -7.94
C VAL A 572 16.58 -12.04 -7.92
N TRP A 573 15.50 -12.06 -8.70
CA TRP A 573 14.54 -13.17 -8.74
C TRP A 573 15.06 -14.33 -9.57
N LYS A 574 16.06 -15.03 -9.01
CA LYS A 574 16.66 -16.25 -9.55
C LYS A 574 17.41 -16.95 -8.45
N ARG A 575 17.75 -18.25 -8.69
CA ARG A 575 18.64 -18.98 -7.80
C ARG A 575 19.93 -18.18 -7.60
N PHE A 576 20.31 -18.02 -6.36
CA PHE A 576 21.60 -17.46 -5.97
C PHE A 576 22.48 -18.63 -5.50
N ASP A 577 23.44 -19.02 -6.33
CA ASP A 577 24.30 -20.16 -6.06
C ASP A 577 25.15 -19.93 -4.81
N ILE A 578 25.18 -20.94 -3.94
CA ILE A 578 26.14 -20.98 -2.86
C ILE A 578 27.49 -21.45 -3.40
N THR A 579 28.58 -20.94 -2.82
CA THR A 579 29.93 -21.23 -3.27
C THR A 579 30.65 -22.04 -2.21
N PRO A 580 31.09 -23.30 -2.50
CA PRO A 580 31.93 -24.08 -1.60
C PRO A 580 33.15 -23.30 -1.13
N GLY A 581 33.48 -23.41 0.15
CA GLY A 581 34.57 -22.65 0.78
C GLY A 581 34.17 -21.32 1.39
N THR A 582 32.95 -20.83 1.17
CA THR A 582 32.47 -19.63 1.84
C THR A 582 32.30 -19.86 3.33
N ALA A 583 32.94 -19.06 4.17
CA ALA A 583 32.86 -19.18 5.63
C ALA A 583 31.41 -18.90 6.09
N LEU A 584 30.86 -19.82 6.87
CA LEU A 584 29.53 -19.65 7.46
C LEU A 584 29.62 -18.96 8.81
N GLN A 585 28.59 -18.18 9.16
CA GLN A 585 28.45 -17.64 10.50
C GLN A 585 27.70 -18.64 11.40
N LYS A 586 28.03 -18.63 12.68
CA LYS A 586 27.25 -19.39 13.66
C LYS A 586 25.83 -18.79 13.69
N PRO A 587 24.79 -19.57 13.39
CA PRO A 587 23.45 -19.04 13.31
C PRO A 587 22.93 -18.62 14.68
N LYS A 588 22.14 -17.54 14.66
CA LYS A 588 21.32 -17.10 15.79
C LYS A 588 19.87 -17.43 15.47
N PRO A 589 18.99 -17.55 16.49
CA PRO A 589 17.57 -17.73 16.23
C PRO A 589 17.05 -16.65 15.27
N LEU A 590 16.51 -17.07 14.12
CA LEU A 590 16.04 -16.17 13.08
C LEU A 590 14.67 -15.57 13.45
N VAL A 591 13.81 -16.40 14.01
CA VAL A 591 12.45 -16.04 14.42
C VAL A 591 12.26 -16.52 15.87
N ALA A 592 11.91 -15.58 16.75
CA ALA A 592 11.58 -15.90 18.13
C ALA A 592 10.22 -16.59 18.21
N LYS A 593 10.13 -17.68 18.97
CA LYS A 593 8.84 -18.27 19.31
C LYS A 593 8.07 -17.36 20.26
N LEU A 594 6.79 -17.26 20.02
CA LEU A 594 5.88 -16.51 20.87
C LEU A 594 5.34 -17.41 21.98
N ASP A 595 5.07 -16.80 23.14
CA ASP A 595 4.41 -17.51 24.24
C ASP A 595 3.00 -17.92 23.80
N PRO A 596 2.64 -19.20 23.90
CA PRO A 596 1.29 -19.67 23.57
C PRO A 596 0.16 -18.93 24.34
N GLU A 597 0.44 -18.45 25.54
CA GLU A 597 -0.56 -17.68 26.34
C GLU A 597 -0.98 -16.38 25.63
N LEU A 598 -0.12 -15.78 24.81
CA LEU A 598 -0.49 -14.64 23.96
C LEU A 598 -1.64 -14.96 23.00
N GLY A 599 -1.79 -16.22 22.59
CA GLY A 599 -2.90 -16.66 21.74
C GLY A 599 -4.26 -16.58 22.44
N GLU A 600 -4.29 -16.71 23.75
CA GLU A 600 -5.52 -16.67 24.55
C GLU A 600 -5.90 -15.23 24.97
N THR A 601 -4.93 -14.43 25.33
CA THR A 601 -5.17 -13.11 25.96
C THR A 601 -4.79 -11.93 25.08
N GLY A 602 -3.91 -12.12 24.11
CA GLY A 602 -3.19 -11.04 23.45
C GLY A 602 -2.18 -10.36 24.40
N PRO A 603 -1.38 -9.43 23.89
CA PRO A 603 -0.52 -8.60 24.71
C PRO A 603 -1.34 -7.65 25.59
N GLU A 604 -0.77 -7.21 26.72
CA GLU A 604 -1.46 -6.34 27.70
C GLU A 604 -1.98 -5.02 27.09
N TRP A 605 -1.28 -4.49 26.09
CA TRP A 605 -1.65 -3.24 25.42
C TRP A 605 -2.78 -3.41 24.36
N ALA A 606 -3.08 -4.64 23.97
CA ALA A 606 -4.08 -4.89 22.94
C ALA A 606 -5.51 -4.91 23.50
N PRO A 607 -6.52 -4.57 22.66
CA PRO A 607 -7.92 -4.70 23.09
C PRO A 607 -8.26 -6.16 23.39
N VAL A 608 -9.01 -6.36 24.44
CA VAL A 608 -9.48 -7.70 24.83
C VAL A 608 -10.41 -8.25 23.74
N GLN A 609 -10.05 -9.38 23.18
CA GLN A 609 -10.94 -10.15 22.30
C GLN A 609 -12.08 -10.75 23.14
N LYS A 610 -13.32 -10.36 22.83
CA LYS A 610 -14.52 -10.92 23.48
C LYS A 610 -15.05 -12.12 22.72
#